data_e892eca15d287844f65e40ef9a406048
#
_entry.id   e892eca15d287844f65e40ef9a406048
#
_cell.length_a   1.000
_cell.length_b   1.000
_cell.length_c   1.000
_cell.angle_alpha   90.00
_cell.angle_beta   90.00
_cell.angle_gamma   90.00
#
_symmetry.space_group_name_H-M   'P 1'
#
loop_
_entity.id
_entity.type
_entity.pdbx_description
1 polymer ?
#
loop_
_entity_poly.entity_id
_entity_poly.type
_entity_poly.pdbx_seq_one_letter_code
_entity_poly.pdbx_strand_id
1 'polypeptide(L)'
;MVTQKEVASLSLLLLQRYPQIATELAYRFPIIIVDEAQDTSGEQMAILDILSSAGVQTLILVGDPDQAIYEWRDATPEYFLNKMNDNSWRTLYLSSNFRSSQKICDATFHFSHILSGKSPAKAEGENANYYRKPILLQVGTNASREDVLQKFQQYCYECGIEYLQEKVAVLTRSRIHTGTDISGLWKSAEAKSLAEATYAWYLGSRMDAYRLCEKALYNMVFADVQSLSYEEIRENIERVSSFSVWKTKVISLLKCLPPPRCSLQEWHKTILANIGFLIEENVIAIRDTKILSDILKIKSRDKANPDFLKKPLSNFIEKKSTEGVTVSSVHGVKG
;
A
#
# COMPACT_ATOMS: atom_id res chain seq x y z
N MET A 1 5.01 -18.20 2.73
CA MET A 1 4.06 -17.50 1.82
C MET A 1 4.88 -17.09 0.63
N VAL A 2 4.48 -17.46 -0.57
CA VAL A 2 5.21 -17.08 -1.78
C VAL A 2 4.84 -15.63 -2.08
N THR A 3 5.80 -14.77 -2.39
CA THR A 3 5.54 -13.39 -2.78
C THR A 3 4.98 -13.34 -4.21
N GLN A 4 4.35 -12.25 -4.59
CA GLN A 4 3.82 -12.08 -5.94
C GLN A 4 4.93 -12.17 -7.00
N LYS A 5 6.12 -11.66 -6.71
CA LYS A 5 7.32 -11.76 -7.56
C LYS A 5 7.78 -13.21 -7.70
N GLU A 6 7.88 -13.95 -6.59
CA GLU A 6 8.26 -15.36 -6.63
C GLU A 6 7.25 -16.20 -7.41
N VAL A 7 5.95 -15.89 -7.34
CA VAL A 7 4.93 -16.58 -8.17
C VAL A 7 5.17 -16.33 -9.64
N ALA A 8 5.43 -15.10 -10.07
CA ALA A 8 5.68 -14.77 -11.48
C ALA A 8 6.94 -15.49 -11.99
N SER A 9 8.06 -15.43 -11.26
CA SER A 9 9.30 -16.08 -11.62
C SER A 9 9.16 -17.61 -11.70
N LEU A 10 8.48 -18.24 -10.73
CA LEU A 10 8.21 -19.69 -10.75
C LEU A 10 7.30 -20.09 -11.90
N SER A 11 6.27 -19.28 -12.19
CA SER A 11 5.37 -19.53 -13.32
C SER A 11 6.11 -19.45 -14.65
N LEU A 12 6.98 -18.45 -14.81
CA LEU A 12 7.82 -18.30 -15.99
C LEU A 12 8.72 -19.52 -16.18
N LEU A 13 9.45 -19.93 -15.14
CA LEU A 13 10.30 -21.13 -15.18
C LEU A 13 9.51 -22.40 -15.51
N LEU A 14 8.31 -22.55 -14.96
CA LEU A 14 7.45 -23.70 -15.23
C LEU A 14 7.05 -23.76 -16.71
N LEU A 15 6.61 -22.62 -17.28
CA LEU A 15 6.20 -22.56 -18.68
C LEU A 15 7.37 -22.76 -19.64
N GLN A 16 8.56 -22.27 -19.28
CA GLN A 16 9.78 -22.52 -20.06
C GLN A 16 10.21 -23.98 -20.03
N ARG A 17 10.09 -24.63 -18.87
CA ARG A 17 10.49 -26.03 -18.70
C ARG A 17 9.50 -27.01 -19.27
N TYR A 18 8.22 -26.68 -19.27
CA TYR A 18 7.12 -27.54 -19.70
C TYR A 18 6.21 -26.82 -20.71
N PRO A 19 6.64 -26.69 -21.98
CA PRO A 19 5.89 -25.93 -23.01
C PRO A 19 4.48 -26.47 -23.24
N GLN A 20 4.24 -27.75 -22.99
CA GLN A 20 2.90 -28.37 -23.08
C GLN A 20 1.88 -27.67 -22.14
N ILE A 21 2.32 -27.17 -20.99
CA ILE A 21 1.44 -26.42 -20.07
C ILE A 21 0.97 -25.13 -20.74
N ALA A 22 1.88 -24.41 -21.43
CA ALA A 22 1.52 -23.19 -22.16
C ALA A 22 0.50 -23.49 -23.28
N THR A 23 0.68 -24.60 -23.99
CA THR A 23 -0.26 -25.02 -25.04
C THR A 23 -1.64 -25.35 -24.47
N GLU A 24 -1.70 -26.09 -23.37
CA GLU A 24 -2.97 -26.42 -22.70
C GLU A 24 -3.66 -25.15 -22.14
N LEU A 25 -2.89 -24.20 -21.60
CA LEU A 25 -3.44 -22.93 -21.14
C LEU A 25 -3.95 -22.10 -22.31
N ALA A 26 -3.22 -22.02 -23.42
CA ALA A 26 -3.65 -21.30 -24.62
C ALA A 26 -4.93 -21.90 -25.21
N TYR A 27 -5.07 -23.23 -25.21
CA TYR A 27 -6.29 -23.92 -25.62
C TYR A 27 -7.47 -23.59 -24.71
N ARG A 28 -7.24 -23.59 -23.39
CA ARG A 28 -8.28 -23.31 -22.40
C ARG A 28 -8.67 -21.84 -22.37
N PHE A 29 -7.72 -20.93 -22.61
CA PHE A 29 -7.91 -19.48 -22.58
C PHE A 29 -7.48 -18.85 -23.91
N PRO A 30 -8.29 -18.99 -24.96
CA PRO A 30 -7.93 -18.51 -26.30
C PRO A 30 -7.90 -16.98 -26.41
N ILE A 31 -8.52 -16.27 -25.44
CA ILE A 31 -8.54 -14.81 -25.35
C ILE A 31 -8.01 -14.44 -23.97
N ILE A 32 -7.02 -13.56 -23.93
CA ILE A 32 -6.45 -13.00 -22.70
C ILE A 32 -6.54 -11.49 -22.79
N ILE A 33 -7.10 -10.87 -21.76
CA ILE A 33 -7.16 -9.41 -21.61
C ILE A 33 -6.41 -9.05 -20.33
N VAL A 34 -5.42 -8.18 -20.45
CA VAL A 34 -4.64 -7.67 -19.33
C VAL A 34 -5.00 -6.20 -19.14
N ASP A 35 -5.63 -5.89 -18.02
CA ASP A 35 -5.90 -4.51 -17.61
C ASP A 35 -4.74 -3.95 -16.79
N GLU A 36 -4.59 -2.62 -16.75
CA GLU A 36 -3.47 -1.92 -16.10
C GLU A 36 -2.10 -2.44 -16.58
N ALA A 37 -1.97 -2.71 -17.88
CA ALA A 37 -0.80 -3.40 -18.45
C ALA A 37 0.53 -2.63 -18.25
N GLN A 38 0.49 -1.31 -17.97
CA GLN A 38 1.68 -0.51 -17.63
C GLN A 38 2.31 -0.90 -16.28
N ASP A 39 1.56 -1.63 -15.42
CA ASP A 39 2.07 -2.09 -14.12
C ASP A 39 2.56 -3.56 -14.18
N THR A 40 2.70 -4.12 -15.37
CA THR A 40 3.15 -5.51 -15.61
C THR A 40 4.67 -5.61 -15.45
N SER A 41 5.16 -6.62 -14.70
CA SER A 41 6.60 -6.89 -14.59
C SER A 41 7.16 -7.57 -15.82
N GLY A 42 8.50 -7.60 -15.95
CA GLY A 42 9.17 -8.28 -17.05
C GLY A 42 8.84 -9.77 -17.12
N GLU A 43 8.78 -10.47 -16.00
CA GLU A 43 8.43 -11.89 -15.94
C GLU A 43 6.98 -12.13 -16.36
N GLN A 44 6.05 -11.26 -15.96
CA GLN A 44 4.66 -11.36 -16.37
C GLN A 44 4.51 -11.10 -17.87
N MET A 45 5.23 -10.14 -18.43
CA MET A 45 5.23 -9.90 -19.88
C MET A 45 5.82 -11.09 -20.64
N ALA A 46 6.91 -11.70 -20.16
CA ALA A 46 7.50 -12.89 -20.74
C ALA A 46 6.53 -14.11 -20.70
N ILE A 47 5.75 -14.24 -19.64
CA ILE A 47 4.67 -15.26 -19.57
C ILE A 47 3.63 -15.03 -20.68
N LEU A 48 3.19 -13.79 -20.87
CA LEU A 48 2.23 -13.46 -21.94
C LEU A 48 2.78 -13.74 -23.33
N ASP A 49 4.07 -13.47 -23.56
CA ASP A 49 4.74 -13.80 -24.84
C ASP A 49 4.82 -15.30 -25.08
N ILE A 50 5.11 -16.11 -24.04
CA ILE A 50 5.09 -17.56 -24.14
C ILE A 50 3.68 -18.08 -24.47
N LEU A 51 2.65 -17.57 -23.79
CA LEU A 51 1.26 -17.98 -24.03
C LEU A 51 0.79 -17.58 -25.43
N SER A 52 1.14 -16.39 -25.88
CA SER A 52 0.87 -15.92 -27.25
C SER A 52 1.52 -16.84 -28.28
N SER A 53 2.79 -17.21 -28.08
CA SER A 53 3.51 -18.14 -28.96
C SER A 53 2.98 -19.57 -28.90
N ALA A 54 2.35 -19.98 -27.80
CA ALA A 54 1.75 -21.28 -27.60
C ALA A 54 0.35 -21.45 -28.22
N GLY A 55 -0.23 -20.37 -28.76
CA GLY A 55 -1.49 -20.44 -29.50
C GLY A 55 -2.66 -19.66 -28.94
N VAL A 56 -2.44 -18.72 -28.02
CA VAL A 56 -3.47 -17.73 -27.64
C VAL A 56 -3.89 -16.94 -28.88
N GLN A 57 -5.17 -17.00 -29.22
CA GLN A 57 -5.69 -16.40 -30.45
C GLN A 57 -5.75 -14.86 -30.38
N THR A 58 -6.04 -14.33 -29.18
CA THR A 58 -6.18 -12.89 -28.98
C THR A 58 -5.59 -12.50 -27.64
N LEU A 59 -4.59 -11.64 -27.67
CA LEU A 59 -3.99 -11.03 -26.49
C LEU A 59 -4.23 -9.51 -26.56
N ILE A 60 -4.93 -8.96 -25.57
CA ILE A 60 -5.26 -7.55 -25.47
C ILE A 60 -4.58 -7.00 -24.22
N LEU A 61 -3.78 -5.95 -24.39
CA LEU A 61 -3.18 -5.19 -23.32
C LEU A 61 -3.89 -3.84 -23.23
N VAL A 62 -4.51 -3.55 -22.11
CA VAL A 62 -5.18 -2.28 -21.83
C VAL A 62 -4.39 -1.56 -20.74
N GLY A 63 -4.02 -0.31 -21.00
CA GLY A 63 -3.22 0.44 -20.03
C GLY A 63 -3.01 1.88 -20.43
N ASP A 64 -2.51 2.66 -19.48
CA ASP A 64 -2.11 4.04 -19.64
C ASP A 64 -0.70 4.23 -19.07
N PRO A 65 0.32 4.38 -19.91
CA PRO A 65 1.70 4.51 -19.46
C PRO A 65 1.93 5.69 -18.50
N ASP A 66 1.15 6.78 -18.64
CA ASP A 66 1.23 7.95 -17.74
C ASP A 66 0.69 7.66 -16.33
N GLN A 67 -0.02 6.55 -16.14
CA GLN A 67 -0.52 6.09 -14.85
C GLN A 67 0.37 5.05 -14.17
N ALA A 68 1.57 4.78 -14.69
CA ALA A 68 2.53 3.88 -14.07
C ALA A 68 3.04 4.47 -12.75
N ILE A 69 2.70 3.86 -11.61
CA ILE A 69 3.09 4.33 -10.27
C ILE A 69 3.77 3.23 -9.44
N TYR A 70 3.98 2.04 -10.01
CA TYR A 70 4.54 0.88 -9.31
C TYR A 70 5.97 0.52 -9.73
N GLU A 71 6.75 1.48 -10.23
CA GLU A 71 8.16 1.28 -10.62
C GLU A 71 9.00 0.58 -9.53
N TRP A 72 8.70 0.84 -8.26
CA TRP A 72 9.36 0.20 -7.12
C TRP A 72 9.04 -1.30 -6.93
N ARG A 73 8.10 -1.85 -7.73
CA ARG A 73 7.76 -3.28 -7.77
C ARG A 73 8.32 -4.00 -9.01
N ASP A 74 9.37 -3.47 -9.64
CA ASP A 74 9.90 -3.95 -10.91
C ASP A 74 8.88 -3.87 -12.08
N ALA A 75 7.78 -3.16 -11.90
CA ALA A 75 6.87 -2.79 -12.97
C ALA A 75 7.50 -1.62 -13.72
N THR A 76 7.80 -1.83 -14.99
CA THR A 76 8.37 -0.79 -15.84
C THR A 76 7.44 -0.55 -17.03
N PRO A 77 6.95 0.69 -17.22
CA PRO A 77 6.07 1.02 -18.33
C PRO A 77 6.71 0.73 -19.69
N GLU A 78 8.05 0.59 -19.74
CA GLU A 78 8.80 0.27 -20.95
C GLU A 78 8.35 -1.04 -21.60
N TYR A 79 7.97 -2.07 -20.83
CA TYR A 79 7.48 -3.32 -21.41
C TYR A 79 6.17 -3.11 -22.19
N PHE A 80 5.26 -2.32 -21.64
CA PHE A 80 4.02 -1.96 -22.33
C PHE A 80 4.28 -1.04 -23.52
N LEU A 81 5.14 -0.02 -23.35
CA LEU A 81 5.53 0.90 -24.42
C LEU A 81 6.22 0.18 -25.59
N ASN A 82 7.05 -0.82 -25.30
CA ASN A 82 7.68 -1.62 -26.34
C ASN A 82 6.65 -2.36 -27.18
N LYS A 83 5.58 -2.91 -26.55
CA LYS A 83 4.47 -3.54 -27.30
C LYS A 83 3.69 -2.51 -28.15
N MET A 84 3.49 -1.30 -27.63
CA MET A 84 2.84 -0.22 -28.41
C MET A 84 3.63 0.20 -29.65
N ASN A 85 4.96 0.11 -29.61
CA ASN A 85 5.85 0.49 -30.69
C ASN A 85 6.26 -0.67 -31.62
N ASP A 86 5.87 -1.90 -31.27
CA ASP A 86 6.14 -3.09 -32.06
C ASP A 86 5.12 -3.22 -33.21
N ASN A 87 5.61 -3.31 -34.44
CA ASN A 87 4.78 -3.42 -35.65
C ASN A 87 3.93 -4.72 -35.72
N SER A 88 4.25 -5.72 -34.89
CA SER A 88 3.45 -6.95 -34.78
C SER A 88 2.16 -6.74 -33.96
N TRP A 89 2.05 -5.61 -33.25
CA TRP A 89 0.91 -5.24 -32.44
C TRP A 89 0.06 -4.16 -33.12
N ARG A 90 -1.25 -4.26 -32.96
CA ARG A 90 -2.18 -3.21 -33.36
C ARG A 90 -2.48 -2.30 -32.16
N THR A 91 -1.94 -1.10 -32.18
CA THR A 91 -2.20 -0.09 -31.15
C THR A 91 -3.46 0.71 -31.47
N LEU A 92 -4.36 0.79 -30.50
CA LEU A 92 -5.58 1.61 -30.52
C LEU A 92 -5.53 2.60 -29.37
N TYR A 93 -5.96 3.82 -29.62
CA TYR A 93 -6.02 4.89 -28.63
C TYR A 93 -7.45 5.21 -28.27
N LEU A 94 -7.76 5.20 -26.98
CA LEU A 94 -9.04 5.68 -26.47
C LEU A 94 -8.95 7.20 -26.29
N SER A 95 -9.70 7.94 -27.09
CA SER A 95 -9.67 9.40 -27.14
C SER A 95 -10.82 10.07 -26.40
N SER A 96 -11.84 9.31 -25.98
CA SER A 96 -12.99 9.81 -25.24
C SER A 96 -12.83 9.60 -23.74
N ASN A 97 -13.10 10.64 -22.95
CA ASN A 97 -13.06 10.62 -21.49
C ASN A 97 -14.46 10.92 -20.93
N PHE A 98 -15.03 9.94 -20.23
CA PHE A 98 -16.38 10.05 -19.64
C PHE A 98 -16.36 10.44 -18.16
N ARG A 99 -15.18 10.55 -17.53
CA ARG A 99 -15.00 10.84 -16.10
C ARG A 99 -14.76 12.31 -15.83
N SER A 100 -13.83 12.88 -16.56
CA SER A 100 -13.24 14.19 -16.26
C SER A 100 -13.79 15.31 -17.15
N SER A 101 -13.68 16.54 -16.64
CA SER A 101 -13.96 17.73 -17.49
C SER A 101 -12.86 17.94 -18.53
N GLN A 102 -13.19 18.68 -19.61
CA GLN A 102 -12.20 19.02 -20.63
C GLN A 102 -10.99 19.76 -20.03
N LYS A 103 -11.20 20.59 -19.00
CA LYS A 103 -10.12 21.32 -18.32
C LYS A 103 -9.13 20.39 -17.62
N ILE A 104 -9.60 19.26 -17.08
CA ILE A 104 -8.74 18.23 -16.49
C ILE A 104 -8.02 17.46 -17.61
N CYS A 105 -8.73 17.07 -18.67
CA CYS A 105 -8.11 16.37 -19.81
C CYS A 105 -6.98 17.20 -20.44
N ASP A 106 -7.22 18.52 -20.63
CA ASP A 106 -6.20 19.44 -21.15
C ASP A 106 -4.99 19.53 -20.20
N ALA A 107 -5.24 19.66 -18.88
CA ALA A 107 -4.18 19.77 -17.90
C ALA A 107 -3.35 18.49 -17.79
N THR A 108 -3.96 17.31 -17.73
CA THR A 108 -3.26 16.03 -17.66
C THR A 108 -2.44 15.76 -18.91
N PHE A 109 -2.94 16.16 -20.09
CA PHE A 109 -2.20 16.04 -21.33
C PHE A 109 -0.88 16.82 -21.33
N HIS A 110 -0.82 17.99 -20.69
CA HIS A 110 0.42 18.78 -20.56
C HIS A 110 1.46 18.13 -19.66
N PHE A 111 1.08 17.19 -18.79
CA PHE A 111 2.00 16.41 -17.95
C PHE A 111 2.40 15.07 -18.56
N SER A 112 1.77 14.67 -19.68
CA SER A 112 2.13 13.44 -20.36
C SER A 112 3.47 13.61 -21.09
N HIS A 113 4.39 12.69 -20.84
CA HIS A 113 5.68 12.62 -21.53
C HIS A 113 5.63 11.66 -22.74
N ILE A 114 4.61 10.87 -22.88
CA ILE A 114 4.54 9.71 -23.79
C ILE A 114 3.71 10.02 -25.03
N LEU A 115 2.80 10.95 -24.92
CA LEU A 115 1.83 11.28 -25.98
C LEU A 115 2.23 12.49 -26.83
N SER A 116 3.52 12.79 -26.97
CA SER A 116 3.98 13.89 -27.80
C SER A 116 3.43 13.77 -29.23
N GLY A 117 2.79 14.83 -29.71
CA GLY A 117 2.16 14.86 -31.03
C GLY A 117 0.69 14.42 -31.10
N LYS A 118 0.06 14.09 -29.96
CA LYS A 118 -1.39 13.76 -29.87
C LYS A 118 -2.20 14.92 -29.30
N SER A 119 -3.50 14.80 -29.37
CA SER A 119 -4.44 15.74 -28.76
C SER A 119 -4.88 15.23 -27.39
N PRO A 120 -5.28 16.12 -26.44
CA PRO A 120 -5.90 15.71 -25.20
C PRO A 120 -7.17 14.89 -25.47
N ALA A 121 -7.53 14.00 -24.55
CA ALA A 121 -8.77 13.26 -24.64
C ALA A 121 -9.97 14.22 -24.64
N LYS A 122 -10.99 13.89 -25.45
CA LYS A 122 -12.23 14.64 -25.52
C LYS A 122 -13.14 14.25 -24.36
N ALA A 123 -13.52 15.20 -23.53
CA ALA A 123 -14.47 14.95 -22.47
C ALA A 123 -15.89 14.77 -23.03
N GLU A 124 -16.52 13.63 -22.73
CA GLU A 124 -17.85 13.26 -23.23
C GLU A 124 -18.84 12.83 -22.14
N GLY A 125 -18.39 12.83 -20.85
CA GLY A 125 -19.21 12.48 -19.71
C GLY A 125 -20.04 13.66 -19.17
N GLU A 126 -20.77 13.42 -18.09
CA GLU A 126 -21.63 14.43 -17.42
C GLU A 126 -20.85 15.67 -17.00
N ASN A 127 -19.58 15.51 -16.62
CA ASN A 127 -18.71 16.59 -16.19
C ASN A 127 -17.95 17.29 -17.34
N ALA A 128 -18.19 16.94 -18.61
CA ALA A 128 -17.42 17.43 -19.75
C ALA A 128 -17.27 18.96 -19.76
N ASN A 129 -18.36 19.66 -19.50
CA ASN A 129 -18.46 21.12 -19.53
C ASN A 129 -18.21 21.78 -18.17
N TYR A 130 -17.72 21.04 -17.16
CA TYR A 130 -17.43 21.64 -15.86
C TYR A 130 -16.36 22.72 -16.01
N TYR A 131 -16.70 23.94 -15.57
CA TYR A 131 -15.97 25.16 -15.94
C TYR A 131 -14.66 25.40 -15.16
N ARG A 132 -14.50 24.76 -14.00
CA ARG A 132 -13.33 25.01 -13.14
C ARG A 132 -12.07 24.37 -13.69
N LYS A 133 -10.97 25.10 -13.59
CA LYS A 133 -9.65 24.63 -13.99
C LYS A 133 -8.93 24.02 -12.79
N PRO A 134 -8.05 23.03 -13.00
CA PRO A 134 -7.06 22.65 -12.01
C PRO A 134 -6.27 23.88 -11.57
N ILE A 135 -5.96 23.95 -10.29
CA ILE A 135 -5.16 25.05 -9.70
C ILE A 135 -3.92 24.52 -9.04
N LEU A 136 -2.87 25.29 -9.05
CA LEU A 136 -1.66 25.05 -8.28
C LEU A 136 -1.69 25.93 -7.02
N LEU A 137 -1.76 25.30 -5.84
CA LEU A 137 -1.63 25.99 -4.56
C LEU A 137 -0.16 26.03 -4.17
N GLN A 138 0.45 27.20 -4.27
CA GLN A 138 1.81 27.41 -3.79
C GLN A 138 1.80 27.68 -2.29
N VAL A 139 2.57 26.91 -1.55
CA VAL A 139 2.79 27.10 -0.11
C VAL A 139 4.27 27.37 0.15
N GLY A 140 4.57 28.09 1.23
CA GLY A 140 5.96 28.36 1.61
C GLY A 140 6.71 27.07 1.95
N THR A 141 8.02 27.08 1.79
CA THR A 141 8.90 25.92 2.05
C THR A 141 8.83 25.40 3.49
N ASN A 142 8.41 26.23 4.43
CA ASN A 142 8.25 25.91 5.85
C ASN A 142 6.78 25.70 6.26
N ALA A 143 5.85 25.64 5.29
CA ALA A 143 4.44 25.40 5.59
C ALA A 143 4.26 24.02 6.20
N SER A 144 3.56 23.96 7.32
CA SER A 144 3.16 22.67 7.90
C SER A 144 2.10 22.02 7.01
N ARG A 145 1.88 20.75 7.22
CA ARG A 145 0.82 20.02 6.55
C ARG A 145 -0.56 20.57 6.89
N GLU A 146 -0.75 20.94 8.15
CA GLU A 146 -1.97 21.56 8.65
C GLU A 146 -2.27 22.86 7.90
N ASP A 147 -1.26 23.69 7.65
CA ASP A 147 -1.40 24.92 6.87
C ASP A 147 -1.86 24.65 5.43
N VAL A 148 -1.32 23.57 4.81
CA VAL A 148 -1.72 23.17 3.45
C VAL A 148 -3.17 22.69 3.43
N LEU A 149 -3.57 21.83 4.37
CA LEU A 149 -4.94 21.34 4.47
C LEU A 149 -5.92 22.44 4.78
N GLN A 150 -5.57 23.38 5.65
CA GLN A 150 -6.41 24.51 5.99
C GLN A 150 -6.62 25.44 4.80
N LYS A 151 -5.56 25.75 4.04
CA LYS A 151 -5.70 26.51 2.78
C LYS A 151 -6.58 25.80 1.76
N PHE A 152 -6.42 24.49 1.64
CA PHE A 152 -7.23 23.70 0.74
C PHE A 152 -8.70 23.67 1.17
N GLN A 153 -8.97 23.51 2.47
CA GLN A 153 -10.32 23.57 3.01
C GLN A 153 -10.98 24.94 2.76
N GLN A 154 -10.24 26.01 3.02
CA GLN A 154 -10.72 27.37 2.73
C GLN A 154 -11.07 27.53 1.24
N TYR A 155 -10.21 27.04 0.35
CA TYR A 155 -10.47 27.07 -1.08
C TYR A 155 -11.73 26.26 -1.48
N CYS A 156 -11.96 25.11 -0.85
CA CYS A 156 -13.19 24.36 -1.07
C CYS A 156 -14.42 25.18 -0.68
N TYR A 157 -14.41 25.88 0.46
CA TYR A 157 -15.51 26.75 0.87
C TYR A 157 -15.72 27.92 -0.08
N GLU A 158 -14.66 28.60 -0.52
CA GLU A 158 -14.75 29.69 -1.52
C GLU A 158 -15.33 29.20 -2.85
N CYS A 159 -15.10 27.93 -3.15
CA CYS A 159 -15.66 27.27 -4.31
C CYS A 159 -17.09 26.75 -4.12
N GLY A 160 -17.68 26.86 -2.92
CA GLY A 160 -18.99 26.28 -2.63
C GLY A 160 -18.96 24.74 -2.59
N ILE A 161 -17.79 24.14 -2.34
CA ILE A 161 -17.64 22.70 -2.20
C ILE A 161 -17.68 22.37 -0.70
N GLU A 162 -18.64 21.56 -0.30
CA GLU A 162 -18.69 21.04 1.06
C GLU A 162 -17.49 20.13 1.32
N TYR A 163 -16.75 20.41 2.39
CA TYR A 163 -15.56 19.65 2.76
C TYR A 163 -15.96 18.35 3.46
N LEU A 164 -16.53 17.42 2.68
CA LEU A 164 -17.04 16.14 3.15
C LEU A 164 -16.28 14.97 2.48
N GLN A 165 -16.19 13.85 3.19
CA GLN A 165 -15.49 12.64 2.74
C GLN A 165 -16.00 12.12 1.38
N GLU A 166 -17.25 12.35 1.06
CA GLU A 166 -17.87 11.91 -0.18
C GLU A 166 -17.58 12.84 -1.36
N LYS A 167 -17.18 14.08 -1.09
CA LYS A 167 -16.99 15.13 -2.11
C LYS A 167 -15.53 15.53 -2.31
N VAL A 168 -14.69 15.31 -1.29
CA VAL A 168 -13.30 15.77 -1.30
C VAL A 168 -12.37 14.65 -0.87
N ALA A 169 -11.30 14.46 -1.63
CA ALA A 169 -10.21 13.55 -1.28
C ALA A 169 -8.88 14.29 -1.35
N VAL A 170 -7.99 13.99 -0.41
CA VAL A 170 -6.61 14.45 -0.41
C VAL A 170 -5.70 13.27 -0.72
N LEU A 171 -4.98 13.34 -1.83
CA LEU A 171 -4.04 12.31 -2.25
C LEU A 171 -2.61 12.79 -2.06
N THR A 172 -1.76 11.90 -1.57
CA THR A 172 -0.36 12.20 -1.32
C THR A 172 0.54 11.14 -1.92
N ARG A 173 1.75 11.53 -2.34
CA ARG A 173 2.72 10.61 -2.93
C ARG A 173 3.25 9.59 -1.91
N SER A 174 3.44 9.99 -0.67
CA SER A 174 3.91 9.12 0.41
C SER A 174 2.78 8.85 1.41
N ARG A 175 2.88 7.76 2.16
CA ARG A 175 1.99 7.55 3.31
C ARG A 175 2.20 8.70 4.29
N ILE A 176 1.25 9.60 4.33
CA ILE A 176 1.22 10.64 5.35
C ILE A 176 0.54 10.02 6.56
N HIS A 177 1.22 10.00 7.68
CA HIS A 177 0.58 9.71 8.96
C HIS A 177 -0.41 10.84 9.26
N THR A 178 -1.70 10.55 9.09
CA THR A 178 -2.81 11.47 9.31
C THR A 178 -3.28 11.31 10.74
N GLY A 179 -2.73 12.05 11.67
CA GLY A 179 -3.20 12.05 13.06
C GLY A 179 -2.47 13.11 13.84
N THR A 180 -3.13 13.67 14.86
CA THR A 180 -2.44 14.33 15.97
C THR A 180 -1.24 13.45 16.33
N ASP A 181 -0.05 14.02 16.40
CA ASP A 181 1.21 13.31 16.58
C ASP A 181 1.22 12.49 17.86
N ILE A 182 0.50 11.36 17.82
CA ILE A 182 0.55 10.30 18.85
C ILE A 182 1.88 9.55 18.74
N SER A 183 2.67 9.78 17.67
CA SER A 183 3.95 9.13 17.46
C SER A 183 4.91 9.41 18.62
N GLY A 184 4.84 10.61 19.19
CA GLY A 184 5.59 10.97 20.39
C GLY A 184 5.11 10.30 21.68
N LEU A 185 3.92 9.69 21.70
CA LEU A 185 3.35 9.03 22.89
C LEU A 185 3.90 7.62 23.08
N TRP A 186 4.13 6.89 22.01
CA TRP A 186 4.68 5.53 22.05
C TRP A 186 6.16 5.56 22.41
N LYS A 187 6.54 4.79 23.42
CA LYS A 187 7.94 4.70 23.88
C LYS A 187 8.76 3.81 22.95
N SER A 188 8.18 2.72 22.47
CA SER A 188 8.83 1.82 21.50
C SER A 188 8.10 1.81 20.16
N ALA A 189 8.87 1.73 19.08
CA ALA A 189 8.36 1.57 17.72
C ALA A 189 7.65 0.22 17.54
N GLU A 190 8.12 -0.81 18.25
CA GLU A 190 7.56 -2.16 18.24
C GLU A 190 6.16 -2.18 18.86
N ALA A 191 5.98 -1.52 20.01
CA ALA A 191 4.67 -1.40 20.64
C ALA A 191 3.68 -0.63 19.74
N LYS A 192 4.14 0.46 19.11
CA LYS A 192 3.34 1.19 18.12
C LYS A 192 2.93 0.28 16.96
N SER A 193 3.88 -0.44 16.36
CA SER A 193 3.62 -1.35 15.24
C SER A 193 2.65 -2.48 15.62
N LEU A 194 2.74 -3.04 16.83
CA LEU A 194 1.80 -4.05 17.32
C LEU A 194 0.38 -3.48 17.55
N ALA A 195 0.28 -2.25 18.04
CA ALA A 195 -1.01 -1.57 18.18
C ALA A 195 -1.66 -1.32 16.81
N GLU A 196 -0.89 -0.82 15.87
CA GLU A 196 -1.34 -0.61 14.48
C GLU A 196 -1.72 -1.95 13.81
N ALA A 197 -0.92 -3.02 14.05
CA ALA A 197 -1.25 -4.37 13.58
C ALA A 197 -2.59 -4.88 14.14
N THR A 198 -2.84 -4.64 15.43
CA THR A 198 -4.12 -4.96 16.07
C THR A 198 -5.29 -4.29 15.36
N TYR A 199 -5.15 -3.00 15.08
CA TYR A 199 -6.20 -2.23 14.42
C TYR A 199 -6.42 -2.70 12.97
N ALA A 200 -5.34 -2.87 12.21
CA ALA A 200 -5.40 -3.39 10.83
C ALA A 200 -6.03 -4.78 10.75
N TRP A 201 -5.72 -5.66 11.72
CA TRP A 201 -6.29 -7.00 11.79
C TRP A 201 -7.81 -6.97 11.93
N TYR A 202 -8.33 -6.13 12.81
CA TYR A 202 -9.76 -5.98 13.04
C TYR A 202 -10.51 -5.23 11.92
N LEU A 203 -9.82 -4.36 11.19
CA LEU A 203 -10.36 -3.73 9.97
C LEU A 203 -10.37 -4.64 8.74
N GLY A 204 -9.83 -5.87 8.84
CA GLY A 204 -9.75 -6.81 7.73
C GLY A 204 -8.53 -6.63 6.83
N SER A 205 -7.65 -5.64 7.07
CA SER A 205 -6.41 -5.42 6.33
C SER A 205 -5.34 -6.45 6.74
N ARG A 206 -5.55 -7.72 6.41
CA ARG A 206 -4.75 -8.87 6.89
C ARG A 206 -3.26 -8.74 6.54
N MET A 207 -2.94 -8.26 5.35
CA MET A 207 -1.55 -8.13 4.90
C MET A 207 -0.81 -7.00 5.63
N ASP A 208 -1.47 -5.86 5.87
CA ASP A 208 -0.85 -4.77 6.63
C ASP A 208 -0.66 -5.18 8.09
N ALA A 209 -1.65 -5.87 8.68
CA ALA A 209 -1.51 -6.42 10.03
C ALA A 209 -0.33 -7.38 10.12
N TYR A 210 -0.18 -8.28 9.14
CA TYR A 210 0.95 -9.22 9.09
C TYR A 210 2.29 -8.48 9.03
N ARG A 211 2.46 -7.53 8.10
CA ARG A 211 3.70 -6.76 7.92
C ARG A 211 4.08 -5.97 9.17
N LEU A 212 3.11 -5.33 9.81
CA LEU A 212 3.33 -4.56 11.04
C LEU A 212 3.74 -5.45 12.20
N CYS A 213 3.07 -6.59 12.36
CA CYS A 213 3.38 -7.57 13.39
C CYS A 213 4.75 -8.23 13.16
N GLU A 214 5.03 -8.65 11.93
CA GLU A 214 6.32 -9.23 11.53
C GLU A 214 7.47 -8.27 11.80
N LYS A 215 7.32 -7.00 11.40
CA LYS A 215 8.31 -5.94 11.65
C LYS A 215 8.56 -5.75 13.15
N ALA A 216 7.51 -5.73 13.96
CA ALA A 216 7.65 -5.58 15.40
C ALA A 216 8.40 -6.76 16.01
N LEU A 217 8.02 -7.99 15.69
CA LEU A 217 8.70 -9.20 16.16
C LEU A 217 10.16 -9.26 15.68
N TYR A 218 10.39 -8.94 14.40
CA TYR A 218 11.74 -8.92 13.85
C TYR A 218 12.66 -7.98 14.62
N ASN A 219 12.21 -6.74 14.88
CA ASN A 219 12.99 -5.77 15.65
C ASN A 219 13.24 -6.19 17.10
N MET A 220 12.37 -7.01 17.69
CA MET A 220 12.56 -7.57 19.04
C MET A 220 13.63 -8.66 19.07
N VAL A 221 13.78 -9.42 18.00
CA VAL A 221 14.71 -10.56 17.89
C VAL A 221 16.07 -10.12 17.36
N PHE A 222 16.06 -9.35 16.29
CA PHE A 222 17.24 -8.89 15.57
C PHE A 222 17.42 -7.39 15.83
N ALA A 223 18.46 -7.00 16.54
CA ALA A 223 18.70 -5.59 16.78
C ALA A 223 19.04 -4.83 15.52
N ASP A 224 18.59 -3.56 15.52
CA ASP A 224 19.04 -2.49 14.64
C ASP A 224 18.93 -2.77 13.14
N VAL A 225 17.70 -2.68 12.63
CA VAL A 225 17.47 -2.87 11.21
C VAL A 225 16.56 -1.79 10.62
N GLN A 226 17.09 -0.58 10.51
CA GLN A 226 16.33 0.52 9.91
C GLN A 226 16.29 0.50 8.37
N SER A 227 17.05 -0.35 7.70
CA SER A 227 17.20 -0.30 6.23
C SER A 227 17.36 -1.63 5.51
N LEU A 228 16.95 -2.77 6.08
CA LEU A 228 17.10 -4.05 5.39
C LEU A 228 16.01 -4.26 4.34
N SER A 229 16.42 -4.85 3.22
CA SER A 229 15.53 -5.41 2.21
C SER A 229 14.76 -6.63 2.76
N TYR A 230 13.67 -7.00 2.08
CA TYR A 230 12.90 -8.19 2.49
C TYR A 230 13.74 -9.48 2.40
N GLU A 231 14.68 -9.55 1.47
CA GLU A 231 15.58 -10.69 1.31
C GLU A 231 16.55 -10.83 2.49
N GLU A 232 17.15 -9.75 2.93
CA GLU A 232 18.02 -9.73 4.12
C GLU A 232 17.25 -10.10 5.40
N ILE A 233 16.00 -9.62 5.54
CA ILE A 233 15.11 -10.01 6.64
C ILE A 233 14.89 -11.53 6.62
N ARG A 234 14.59 -12.09 5.44
CA ARG A 234 14.38 -13.53 5.27
C ARG A 234 15.62 -14.34 5.61
N GLU A 235 16.79 -13.96 5.12
CA GLU A 235 18.05 -14.62 5.41
C GLU A 235 18.37 -14.62 6.91
N ASN A 236 18.15 -13.50 7.59
CA ASN A 236 18.36 -13.42 9.03
C ASN A 236 17.40 -14.34 9.79
N ILE A 237 16.14 -14.43 9.39
CA ILE A 237 15.18 -15.35 9.98
C ILE A 237 15.62 -16.80 9.74
N GLU A 238 16.06 -17.15 8.53
CA GLU A 238 16.48 -18.53 8.18
C GLU A 238 17.73 -18.98 8.92
N ARG A 239 18.57 -18.05 9.44
CA ARG A 239 19.72 -18.37 10.30
C ARG A 239 19.32 -18.85 11.70
N VAL A 240 18.15 -18.49 12.19
CA VAL A 240 17.71 -18.81 13.58
C VAL A 240 16.51 -19.75 13.62
N SER A 241 15.70 -19.79 12.55
CA SER A 241 14.50 -20.62 12.44
C SER A 241 14.11 -20.79 10.98
N SER A 242 13.29 -21.81 10.66
CA SER A 242 12.72 -21.86 9.31
C SER A 242 11.73 -20.72 9.11
N PHE A 243 11.74 -20.13 7.91
CA PHE A 243 10.84 -19.04 7.56
C PHE A 243 9.34 -19.43 7.66
N SER A 244 9.03 -20.71 7.46
CA SER A 244 7.67 -21.25 7.65
C SER A 244 7.24 -21.21 9.12
N VAL A 245 8.12 -21.58 10.04
CA VAL A 245 7.88 -21.52 11.49
C VAL A 245 7.69 -20.08 11.92
N TRP A 246 8.56 -19.18 11.47
CA TRP A 246 8.44 -17.74 11.73
C TRP A 246 7.07 -17.19 11.33
N LYS A 247 6.64 -17.44 10.08
CA LYS A 247 5.30 -17.02 9.60
C LYS A 247 4.16 -17.56 10.45
N THR A 248 4.25 -18.82 10.84
CA THR A 248 3.23 -19.43 11.70
C THR A 248 3.12 -18.71 13.03
N LYS A 249 4.26 -18.29 13.61
CA LYS A 249 4.27 -17.55 14.88
C LYS A 249 3.72 -16.15 14.77
N VAL A 250 4.06 -15.42 13.70
CA VAL A 250 3.45 -14.10 13.39
C VAL A 250 1.93 -14.22 13.28
N ILE A 251 1.44 -15.23 12.55
CA ILE A 251 0.00 -15.47 12.38
C ILE A 251 -0.66 -15.86 13.71
N SER A 252 -0.01 -16.67 14.52
CA SER A 252 -0.51 -17.07 15.84
C SER A 252 -0.65 -15.86 16.75
N LEU A 253 0.35 -14.97 16.78
CA LEU A 253 0.26 -13.72 17.53
C LEU A 253 -0.89 -12.85 17.06
N LEU A 254 -1.06 -12.68 15.74
CA LEU A 254 -2.15 -11.89 15.16
C LEU A 254 -3.53 -12.41 15.56
N LYS A 255 -3.71 -13.75 15.61
CA LYS A 255 -4.98 -14.37 16.03
C LYS A 255 -5.28 -14.16 17.51
N CYS A 256 -4.27 -13.95 18.34
CA CYS A 256 -4.40 -13.72 19.78
C CYS A 256 -4.50 -12.23 20.14
N LEU A 257 -4.46 -11.32 19.16
CA LEU A 257 -4.58 -9.89 19.42
C LEU A 257 -5.99 -9.55 19.97
N PRO A 258 -6.09 -8.80 21.07
CA PRO A 258 -7.37 -8.37 21.60
C PRO A 258 -8.03 -7.30 20.72
N PRO A 259 -9.36 -7.11 20.81
CA PRO A 259 -10.05 -6.13 19.97
C PRO A 259 -9.60 -4.70 20.28
N PRO A 260 -9.55 -3.78 19.29
CA PRO A 260 -9.10 -2.38 19.48
C PRO A 260 -9.95 -1.57 20.45
N ARG A 261 -11.15 -2.06 20.80
CA ARG A 261 -12.06 -1.48 21.80
C ARG A 261 -11.66 -1.80 23.24
N CYS A 262 -10.76 -2.78 23.47
CA CYS A 262 -10.26 -3.08 24.82
C CYS A 262 -9.42 -1.90 25.35
N SER A 263 -9.27 -1.80 26.65
CA SER A 263 -8.42 -0.77 27.26
C SER A 263 -6.96 -0.94 26.85
N LEU A 264 -6.21 0.14 26.80
CA LEU A 264 -4.77 0.09 26.52
C LEU A 264 -4.04 -0.83 27.53
N GLN A 265 -4.44 -0.81 28.79
CA GLN A 265 -3.87 -1.67 29.83
C GLN A 265 -4.14 -3.14 29.56
N GLU A 266 -5.36 -3.50 29.19
CA GLU A 266 -5.73 -4.88 28.86
C GLU A 266 -4.98 -5.36 27.61
N TRP A 267 -4.94 -4.53 26.56
CA TRP A 267 -4.20 -4.82 25.35
C TRP A 267 -2.71 -5.11 25.68
N HIS A 268 -2.08 -4.23 26.46
CA HIS A 268 -0.68 -4.37 26.85
C HIS A 268 -0.42 -5.66 27.63
N LYS A 269 -1.27 -5.97 28.62
CA LYS A 269 -1.18 -7.21 29.40
C LYS A 269 -1.30 -8.46 28.51
N THR A 270 -2.23 -8.44 27.56
CA THR A 270 -2.44 -9.57 26.63
C THR A 270 -1.27 -9.73 25.67
N ILE A 271 -0.74 -8.64 25.14
CA ILE A 271 0.44 -8.70 24.26
C ILE A 271 1.66 -9.25 25.00
N LEU A 272 1.93 -8.79 26.22
CA LEU A 272 3.05 -9.29 27.02
C LEU A 272 2.92 -10.79 27.30
N ALA A 273 1.72 -11.27 27.66
CA ALA A 273 1.47 -12.68 27.89
C ALA A 273 1.69 -13.52 26.61
N ASN A 274 1.19 -13.08 25.49
CA ASN A 274 1.31 -13.79 24.22
C ASN A 274 2.77 -13.82 23.72
N ILE A 275 3.52 -12.74 23.88
CA ILE A 275 4.94 -12.71 23.54
C ILE A 275 5.75 -13.56 24.53
N GLY A 276 5.42 -13.52 25.83
CA GLY A 276 6.04 -14.39 26.85
C GLY A 276 5.89 -15.87 26.49
N PHE A 277 4.71 -16.30 26.08
CA PHE A 277 4.47 -17.66 25.63
C PHE A 277 5.33 -18.06 24.41
N LEU A 278 5.52 -17.16 23.42
CA LEU A 278 6.38 -17.41 22.27
C LEU A 278 7.86 -17.57 22.65
N ILE A 279 8.30 -16.93 23.76
CA ILE A 279 9.67 -17.04 24.30
C ILE A 279 9.85 -18.37 25.01
N GLU A 280 8.91 -18.73 25.89
CA GLU A 280 8.98 -19.96 26.72
C GLU A 280 9.00 -21.23 25.87
N GLU A 281 8.37 -21.23 24.70
CA GLU A 281 8.44 -22.33 23.73
C GLU A 281 9.77 -22.43 22.97
N ASN A 282 10.81 -21.68 23.33
CA ASN A 282 12.09 -21.59 22.62
C ASN A 282 11.99 -21.23 21.12
N VAL A 283 10.92 -20.56 20.74
CA VAL A 283 10.63 -20.26 19.34
C VAL A 283 11.31 -18.97 18.89
N ILE A 284 11.47 -18.03 19.83
CA ILE A 284 12.07 -16.73 19.56
C ILE A 284 12.93 -16.34 20.77
N ALA A 285 14.24 -16.16 20.57
CA ALA A 285 15.10 -15.51 21.54
C ALA A 285 14.91 -13.99 21.44
N ILE A 286 14.15 -13.39 22.33
CA ILE A 286 14.00 -11.94 22.37
C ILE A 286 15.23 -11.34 23.04
N ARG A 287 15.88 -10.43 22.35
CA ARG A 287 17.11 -9.75 22.78
C ARG A 287 16.91 -8.88 24.01
N ASP A 288 15.79 -8.19 24.12
CA ASP A 288 15.47 -7.32 25.26
C ASP A 288 13.98 -7.35 25.59
N THR A 289 13.62 -8.03 26.66
CA THR A 289 12.25 -8.10 27.18
C THR A 289 11.74 -6.76 27.72
N LYS A 290 12.64 -5.78 27.96
CA LYS A 290 12.26 -4.44 28.45
C LYS A 290 11.63 -3.57 27.37
N ILE A 291 11.76 -3.91 26.09
CA ILE A 291 11.20 -3.14 24.96
C ILE A 291 9.70 -2.93 25.13
N LEU A 292 8.97 -3.88 25.69
CA LEU A 292 7.53 -3.83 25.91
C LEU A 292 7.10 -3.48 27.33
N SER A 293 8.04 -3.36 28.29
CA SER A 293 7.69 -3.05 29.69
C SER A 293 7.04 -1.68 29.83
N ASP A 294 7.51 -0.72 29.03
CA ASP A 294 7.02 0.65 28.99
C ASP A 294 6.57 1.01 27.57
N ILE A 295 5.30 0.90 27.25
CA ILE A 295 4.76 1.14 25.90
C ILE A 295 4.57 2.61 25.56
N LEU A 296 4.32 3.46 26.57
CA LEU A 296 4.00 4.87 26.36
C LEU A 296 4.98 5.80 27.10
N LYS A 297 5.31 6.92 26.44
CA LYS A 297 5.95 8.08 27.08
C LYS A 297 4.88 8.91 27.81
N ILE A 298 4.52 8.49 29.01
CA ILE A 298 3.52 9.22 29.80
C ILE A 298 4.22 10.37 30.51
N LYS A 299 3.77 11.62 30.26
CA LYS A 299 4.22 12.78 31.04
C LYS A 299 3.81 12.61 32.50
N SER A 300 4.59 13.16 33.43
CA SER A 300 4.29 13.03 34.88
C SER A 300 2.88 13.50 35.27
N ARG A 301 2.30 14.48 34.53
CA ARG A 301 0.92 14.94 34.70
C ARG A 301 -0.10 13.85 34.35
N ASP A 302 0.17 13.03 33.35
CA ASP A 302 -0.77 12.00 32.86
C ASP A 302 -0.58 10.68 33.66
N LYS A 303 0.60 10.48 34.28
CA LYS A 303 0.84 9.34 35.21
C LYS A 303 -0.05 9.41 36.46
N ALA A 304 -0.46 10.63 36.85
CA ALA A 304 -1.38 10.84 37.96
C ALA A 304 -2.86 10.56 37.61
N ASN A 305 -3.18 10.31 36.34
CA ASN A 305 -4.54 10.01 35.90
C ASN A 305 -4.67 8.49 35.60
N PRO A 306 -5.17 7.67 36.57
CA PRO A 306 -5.30 6.23 36.38
C PRO A 306 -6.29 5.84 35.26
N ASP A 307 -7.16 6.77 34.83
CA ASP A 307 -8.14 6.53 33.78
C ASP A 307 -7.54 6.62 32.39
N PHE A 308 -6.33 7.15 32.24
CA PHE A 308 -5.66 7.25 30.94
C PHE A 308 -5.45 5.88 30.28
N LEU A 309 -4.95 4.91 31.05
CA LEU A 309 -4.69 3.54 30.58
C LEU A 309 -5.99 2.71 30.40
N LYS A 310 -7.12 3.16 30.95
CA LYS A 310 -8.42 2.54 30.78
C LYS A 310 -9.08 2.91 29.45
N LYS A 311 -8.56 3.94 28.75
CA LYS A 311 -9.09 4.33 27.45
C LYS A 311 -8.90 3.23 26.42
N PRO A 312 -9.81 3.08 25.44
CA PRO A 312 -9.68 2.11 24.37
C PRO A 312 -8.37 2.26 23.60
N LEU A 313 -7.75 1.14 23.20
CA LEU A 313 -6.56 1.13 22.36
C LEU A 313 -6.74 2.02 21.12
N SER A 314 -7.95 2.01 20.53
CA SER A 314 -8.28 2.82 19.36
C SER A 314 -8.05 4.34 19.53
N ASN A 315 -7.97 4.84 20.76
CA ASN A 315 -7.67 6.25 21.04
C ASN A 315 -6.17 6.57 20.96
N PHE A 316 -5.32 5.55 20.95
CA PHE A 316 -3.85 5.66 20.89
C PHE A 316 -3.30 5.26 19.52
N ILE A 317 -4.16 4.87 18.61
CA ILE A 317 -3.80 4.58 17.24
C ILE A 317 -4.26 5.76 16.39
N GLU A 318 -3.39 6.23 15.53
CA GLU A 318 -3.73 7.28 14.58
C GLU A 318 -4.95 6.85 13.76
N LYS A 319 -6.11 7.36 14.14
CA LYS A 319 -7.28 7.25 13.28
C LYS A 319 -7.01 8.13 12.07
N LYS A 320 -7.16 7.58 10.89
CA LYS A 320 -7.26 8.34 9.65
C LYS A 320 -8.58 9.13 9.65
N SER A 321 -8.80 10.00 10.62
CA SER A 321 -9.91 10.92 10.62
C SER A 321 -9.36 12.34 10.55
N THR A 322 -9.14 12.78 9.34
CA THR A 322 -9.39 14.19 9.06
C THR A 322 -10.92 14.31 9.07
N GLU A 323 -11.48 15.06 10.01
CA GLU A 323 -12.89 15.38 9.99
C GLU A 323 -13.28 15.79 8.56
N GLY A 324 -14.18 15.03 7.96
CA GLY A 324 -14.81 15.38 6.69
C GLY A 324 -14.09 15.05 5.39
N VAL A 325 -12.87 14.49 5.33
CA VAL A 325 -12.16 14.26 4.06
C VAL A 325 -11.40 12.94 4.03
N THR A 326 -11.46 12.24 2.91
CA THR A 326 -10.62 11.06 2.68
C THR A 326 -9.18 11.50 2.39
N VAL A 327 -8.23 11.08 3.22
CA VAL A 327 -6.79 11.24 2.94
C VAL A 327 -6.17 9.89 2.66
N SER A 328 -5.56 9.72 1.50
CA SER A 328 -4.92 8.47 1.09
C SER A 328 -3.65 8.73 0.30
N SER A 329 -2.82 7.72 0.15
CA SER A 329 -1.73 7.78 -0.82
C SER A 329 -2.28 7.50 -2.23
N VAL A 330 -1.61 8.02 -3.26
CA VAL A 330 -1.94 7.73 -4.66
C VAL A 330 -2.03 6.22 -4.90
N HIS A 331 -1.09 5.45 -4.33
CA HIS A 331 -1.08 3.97 -4.41
C HIS A 331 -2.25 3.31 -3.65
N GLY A 332 -2.84 3.98 -2.68
CA GLY A 332 -3.93 3.43 -1.87
C GLY A 332 -5.32 3.60 -2.47
N VAL A 333 -5.44 4.35 -3.57
CA VAL A 333 -6.70 4.59 -4.29
C VAL A 333 -6.68 4.07 -5.72
N LYS A 334 -5.53 3.62 -6.21
CA LYS A 334 -5.39 2.92 -7.48
C LYS A 334 -5.66 1.43 -7.25
N GLY A 335 -6.63 0.85 -7.94
CA GLY A 335 -7.01 -0.55 -7.89
C GLY A 335 -8.45 -0.75 -7.53
#